data_abf9ea2acacf7175181fae4838c431d7
#
_entry.id   abf9ea2acacf7175181fae4838c431d7
#
_cell.length_a   1.000
_cell.length_b   1.000
_cell.length_c   1.000
_cell.angle_alpha   90.00
_cell.angle_beta   90.00
_cell.angle_gamma   90.00
#
_symmetry.space_group_name_H-M   'P 1'
#
loop_
_entity.id
_entity.type
_entity.pdbx_description
1 polymer ?
#
loop_
_entity_poly.entity_id
_entity_poly.type
_entity_poly.pdbx_seq_one_letter_code
_entity_poly.pdbx_strand_id
1 'polypeptide(L)'
;MNPMFFGQSESPLYGLYHSPQSSSRNEGVVLCYPFGQEYMRAHRAFRQLALLLTKKGYHVLRFDFRGTGDSSGSMDDVEAEHWLRDIDDAVAELRETASVDRVSVVGLRLGALFAAHACSRRTDIARLVVWDPVLSGELYEKELLEEIATDAPSEYEVSHGNEMAGDGTLHFNGFSMSARFRESIKGLSLMGSIPSSVPKLLHVVSVETDQVSQLRAAWRAHPGYRYQYAPAPHDWNEVDDFGGILLPQAVIQAIVNWLEAQQRP
;
A
#
# COMPACT_ATOMS: atom_id res chain seq x y z
N MET A 1 19.41 6.71 4.13
CA MET A 1 18.59 5.61 3.54
C MET A 1 19.45 4.37 3.54
N ASN A 2 19.04 3.35 4.27
CA ASN A 2 19.81 2.13 4.49
C ASN A 2 19.00 0.94 3.98
N PRO A 3 19.48 0.24 2.93
CA PRO A 3 18.88 -1.01 2.51
C PRO A 3 19.13 -2.09 3.56
N MET A 4 18.16 -2.98 3.75
CA MET A 4 18.24 -4.05 4.73
C MET A 4 17.36 -5.22 4.34
N PHE A 5 17.71 -6.41 4.81
CA PHE A 5 16.84 -7.56 4.82
C PHE A 5 16.37 -7.82 6.25
N PHE A 6 15.12 -8.18 6.42
CA PHE A 6 14.50 -8.39 7.73
C PHE A 6 13.42 -9.47 7.69
N GLY A 7 12.80 -9.75 8.83
CA GLY A 7 11.80 -10.79 8.98
C GLY A 7 12.41 -12.18 9.13
N GLN A 8 11.77 -13.18 8.56
CA GLN A 8 12.21 -14.58 8.71
C GLN A 8 13.46 -14.86 7.87
N SER A 9 14.47 -15.51 8.47
CA SER A 9 15.76 -15.79 7.80
C SER A 9 15.65 -16.64 6.53
N GLU A 10 14.66 -17.53 6.46
CA GLU A 10 14.42 -18.39 5.28
C GLU A 10 13.62 -17.69 4.19
N SER A 11 13.01 -16.56 4.52
CA SER A 11 12.12 -15.83 3.63
C SER A 11 12.21 -14.32 3.92
N PRO A 12 13.41 -13.73 3.76
CA PRO A 12 13.65 -12.34 4.15
C PRO A 12 12.92 -11.36 3.24
N LEU A 13 12.46 -10.28 3.85
CA LEU A 13 11.88 -9.14 3.16
C LEU A 13 12.95 -8.09 2.91
N TYR A 14 12.92 -7.47 1.74
CA TYR A 14 13.76 -6.32 1.45
C TYR A 14 13.09 -5.02 1.87
N GLY A 15 13.83 -4.14 2.52
CA GLY A 15 13.34 -2.84 2.95
C GLY A 15 14.37 -1.74 2.86
N LEU A 16 13.88 -0.51 2.81
CA LEU A 16 14.65 0.71 2.81
C LEU A 16 14.28 1.53 4.04
N TYR A 17 15.15 1.51 5.04
CA TYR A 17 15.02 2.33 6.23
C TYR A 17 15.53 3.75 5.98
N HIS A 18 14.71 4.74 6.33
CA HIS A 18 15.01 6.15 6.25
C HIS A 18 15.07 6.75 7.67
N SER A 19 16.26 7.12 8.12
CA SER A 19 16.43 7.81 9.39
C SER A 19 15.94 9.27 9.31
N PRO A 20 15.50 9.84 10.44
CA PRO A 20 15.12 11.25 10.53
C PRO A 20 16.22 12.19 10.05
N GLN A 21 15.82 13.26 9.36
CA GLN A 21 16.70 14.34 8.92
C GLN A 21 16.60 15.59 9.81
N SER A 22 15.76 15.56 10.82
CA SER A 22 15.60 16.58 11.86
C SER A 22 15.61 15.92 13.23
N SER A 23 15.24 16.66 14.29
CA SER A 23 15.07 16.07 15.62
C SER A 23 14.19 14.83 15.56
N SER A 24 14.75 13.68 15.96
CA SER A 24 14.05 12.40 15.92
C SER A 24 12.82 12.44 16.82
N ARG A 25 11.74 11.89 16.29
CA ARG A 25 10.52 11.60 17.07
C ARG A 25 10.56 10.13 17.50
N ASN A 26 9.90 9.81 18.60
CA ASN A 26 9.68 8.43 19.00
C ASN A 26 8.50 7.83 18.17
N GLU A 27 8.55 8.00 16.84
CA GLU A 27 7.49 7.60 15.93
C GLU A 27 8.05 7.07 14.61
N GLY A 28 7.52 5.92 14.17
CA GLY A 28 7.82 5.28 12.92
C GLY A 28 6.63 5.25 11.96
N VAL A 29 6.91 5.15 10.66
CA VAL A 29 5.91 4.98 9.61
C VAL A 29 6.33 3.85 8.68
N VAL A 30 5.48 2.82 8.57
CA VAL A 30 5.63 1.74 7.59
C VAL A 30 4.81 2.08 6.36
N LEU A 31 5.40 1.91 5.16
CA LEU A 31 4.75 2.18 3.88
C LEU A 31 4.51 0.89 3.12
N CYS A 32 3.23 0.54 2.90
CA CYS A 32 2.77 -0.67 2.23
C CYS A 32 2.45 -0.37 0.76
N TYR A 33 3.25 -0.89 -0.15
CA TYR A 33 3.11 -0.69 -1.59
C TYR A 33 1.86 -1.37 -2.15
N PRO A 34 1.34 -0.87 -3.30
CA PRO A 34 0.40 -1.61 -4.12
C PRO A 34 1.09 -2.75 -4.88
N PHE A 35 0.37 -3.43 -5.78
CA PHE A 35 0.87 -4.56 -6.55
C PHE A 35 1.07 -4.20 -8.03
N GLY A 36 1.93 -4.95 -8.73
CA GLY A 36 2.04 -4.92 -10.18
C GLY A 36 2.50 -3.58 -10.74
N GLN A 37 1.86 -3.11 -11.80
CA GLN A 37 2.17 -1.82 -12.42
C GLN A 37 1.98 -0.65 -11.46
N GLU A 38 0.99 -0.72 -10.58
CA GLU A 38 0.77 0.28 -9.53
C GLU A 38 2.01 0.43 -8.62
N TYR A 39 2.71 -0.68 -8.29
CA TYR A 39 3.97 -0.66 -7.51
C TYR A 39 5.05 0.16 -8.23
N MET A 40 5.24 -0.09 -9.52
CA MET A 40 6.26 0.61 -10.31
C MET A 40 6.00 2.12 -10.34
N ARG A 41 4.75 2.52 -10.55
CA ARG A 41 4.35 3.93 -10.58
C ARG A 41 4.39 4.60 -9.20
N ALA A 42 4.06 3.87 -8.14
CA ALA A 42 4.05 4.37 -6.77
C ALA A 42 5.45 4.59 -6.18
N HIS A 43 6.49 3.99 -6.76
CA HIS A 43 7.84 4.00 -6.16
C HIS A 43 8.36 5.42 -5.88
N ARG A 44 8.19 6.36 -6.83
CA ARG A 44 8.62 7.76 -6.66
C ARG A 44 7.77 8.49 -5.64
N ALA A 45 6.45 8.27 -5.62
CA ALA A 45 5.53 8.87 -4.67
C ALA A 45 5.86 8.43 -3.23
N PHE A 46 6.08 7.14 -3.01
CA PHE A 46 6.48 6.62 -1.70
C PHE A 46 7.86 7.11 -1.26
N ARG A 47 8.83 7.19 -2.18
CA ARG A 47 10.13 7.79 -1.87
C ARG A 47 9.98 9.25 -1.45
N GLN A 48 9.15 10.04 -2.14
CA GLN A 48 8.90 11.43 -1.81
C GLN A 48 8.20 11.57 -0.45
N LEU A 49 7.19 10.74 -0.19
CA LEU A 49 6.51 10.70 1.10
C LEU A 49 7.49 10.39 2.24
N ALA A 50 8.34 9.36 2.07
CA ALA A 50 9.35 9.00 3.04
C ALA A 50 10.32 10.16 3.33
N LEU A 51 10.82 10.84 2.28
CA LEU A 51 11.72 11.98 2.44
C LEU A 51 11.06 13.16 3.17
N LEU A 52 9.79 13.43 2.91
CA LEU A 52 9.06 14.50 3.62
C LEU A 52 8.82 14.14 5.08
N LEU A 53 8.47 12.88 5.38
CA LEU A 53 8.29 12.40 6.75
C LEU A 53 9.60 12.44 7.53
N THR A 54 10.74 12.05 6.93
CA THR A 54 12.03 12.13 7.64
C THR A 54 12.45 13.57 7.96
N LYS A 55 12.13 14.55 7.10
CA LYS A 55 12.32 15.98 7.40
C LYS A 55 11.46 16.44 8.59
N LYS A 56 10.38 15.72 8.90
CA LYS A 56 9.50 15.96 10.04
C LYS A 56 9.87 15.14 11.27
N GLY A 57 10.99 14.43 11.24
CA GLY A 57 11.53 13.66 12.37
C GLY A 57 11.02 12.23 12.48
N TYR A 58 10.24 11.72 11.53
CA TYR A 58 9.80 10.33 11.52
C TYR A 58 10.89 9.38 11.05
N HIS A 59 10.92 8.19 11.63
CA HIS A 59 11.58 7.02 11.08
C HIS A 59 10.66 6.38 10.04
N VAL A 60 11.15 6.02 8.85
CA VAL A 60 10.29 5.46 7.81
C VAL A 60 10.90 4.19 7.26
N LEU A 61 10.08 3.14 7.17
CA LEU A 61 10.42 1.89 6.49
C LEU A 61 9.51 1.72 5.27
N ARG A 62 10.11 1.64 4.09
CA ARG A 62 9.48 1.14 2.86
C ARG A 62 9.97 -0.27 2.65
N PHE A 63 9.12 -1.17 2.26
CA PHE A 63 9.50 -2.56 2.03
C PHE A 63 8.74 -3.16 0.86
N ASP A 64 9.29 -4.19 0.28
CA ASP A 64 8.66 -4.98 -0.75
C ASP A 64 7.99 -6.19 -0.10
N PHE A 65 6.74 -6.46 -0.49
CA PHE A 65 6.06 -7.66 -0.05
C PHE A 65 6.73 -8.91 -0.60
N ARG A 66 6.60 -10.02 0.10
CA ARG A 66 7.05 -11.34 -0.36
C ARG A 66 6.56 -11.61 -1.79
N GLY A 67 7.46 -12.12 -2.63
CA GLY A 67 7.17 -12.38 -4.04
C GLY A 67 7.15 -11.14 -4.93
N THR A 68 7.51 -9.96 -4.40
CA THR A 68 7.62 -8.71 -5.18
C THR A 68 8.98 -8.05 -4.97
N GLY A 69 9.40 -7.22 -5.91
CA GLY A 69 10.63 -6.43 -5.84
C GLY A 69 11.87 -7.26 -5.53
N ASP A 70 12.60 -6.85 -4.48
CA ASP A 70 13.83 -7.52 -4.02
C ASP A 70 13.57 -8.44 -2.79
N SER A 71 12.33 -8.61 -2.36
CA SER A 71 11.95 -9.55 -1.31
C SER A 71 11.95 -10.99 -1.81
N SER A 72 12.17 -11.93 -0.91
CA SER A 72 12.20 -13.36 -1.23
C SER A 72 10.86 -13.93 -1.69
N GLY A 73 10.91 -15.10 -2.34
CA GLY A 73 9.74 -15.86 -2.77
C GLY A 73 9.30 -15.57 -4.19
N SER A 74 8.30 -16.32 -4.63
CA SER A 74 7.61 -16.14 -5.91
C SER A 74 6.13 -15.88 -5.65
N MET A 75 5.48 -15.06 -6.48
CA MET A 75 4.03 -14.86 -6.42
C MET A 75 3.24 -16.15 -6.60
N ASP A 76 3.84 -17.21 -7.14
CA ASP A 76 3.20 -18.53 -7.27
C ASP A 76 2.93 -19.20 -5.91
N ASP A 77 3.75 -18.87 -4.90
CA ASP A 77 3.68 -19.46 -3.56
C ASP A 77 3.05 -18.50 -2.52
N VAL A 78 2.69 -17.28 -2.93
CA VAL A 78 2.16 -16.25 -2.03
C VAL A 78 0.65 -16.37 -1.88
N GLU A 79 0.18 -16.19 -0.66
CA GLU A 79 -1.22 -16.01 -0.28
C GLU A 79 -1.38 -14.71 0.53
N ALA A 80 -2.61 -14.23 0.65
CA ALA A 80 -2.93 -13.01 1.40
C ALA A 80 -2.36 -13.00 2.83
N GLU A 81 -2.40 -14.13 3.52
CA GLU A 81 -1.87 -14.24 4.89
C GLU A 81 -0.36 -13.99 4.97
N HIS A 82 0.38 -14.28 3.91
CA HIS A 82 1.81 -13.96 3.84
C HIS A 82 2.04 -12.44 3.86
N TRP A 83 1.30 -11.68 3.06
CA TRP A 83 1.41 -10.22 3.04
C TRP A 83 0.93 -9.56 4.33
N LEU A 84 -0.07 -10.14 5.00
CA LEU A 84 -0.49 -9.66 6.32
C LEU A 84 0.63 -9.82 7.35
N ARG A 85 1.35 -10.96 7.34
CA ARG A 85 2.52 -11.20 8.19
C ARG A 85 3.70 -10.30 7.82
N ASP A 86 3.91 -10.04 6.53
CA ASP A 86 4.98 -9.15 6.06
C ASP A 86 4.81 -7.73 6.65
N ILE A 87 3.56 -7.25 6.80
CA ILE A 87 3.28 -5.98 7.49
C ILE A 87 3.61 -6.09 8.98
N ASP A 88 3.28 -7.21 9.63
CA ASP A 88 3.61 -7.43 11.04
C ASP A 88 5.13 -7.44 11.25
N ASP A 89 5.87 -8.12 10.38
CA ASP A 89 7.34 -8.15 10.39
C ASP A 89 7.93 -6.76 10.14
N ALA A 90 7.39 -5.98 9.20
CA ALA A 90 7.84 -4.61 8.92
C ALA A 90 7.60 -3.66 10.11
N VAL A 91 6.48 -3.80 10.81
CA VAL A 91 6.20 -3.02 12.03
C VAL A 91 7.16 -3.39 13.15
N ALA A 92 7.43 -4.69 13.35
CA ALA A 92 8.37 -5.18 14.36
C ALA A 92 9.79 -4.69 14.06
N GLU A 93 10.25 -4.84 12.82
CA GLU A 93 11.56 -4.38 12.38
C GLU A 93 11.77 -2.89 12.58
N LEU A 94 10.76 -2.07 12.18
CA LEU A 94 10.88 -0.62 12.36
C LEU A 94 10.98 -0.22 13.84
N ARG A 95 10.26 -0.92 14.72
CA ARG A 95 10.37 -0.69 16.16
C ARG A 95 11.74 -1.01 16.70
N GLU A 96 12.30 -2.15 16.29
CA GLU A 96 13.61 -2.60 16.75
C GLU A 96 14.72 -1.69 16.21
N THR A 97 14.79 -1.50 14.87
CA THR A 97 15.81 -0.69 14.21
C THR A 97 15.82 0.76 14.67
N ALA A 98 14.64 1.36 14.86
CA ALA A 98 14.51 2.78 15.21
C ALA A 98 14.30 3.03 16.69
N SER A 99 14.09 1.99 17.53
CA SER A 99 13.75 2.08 18.96
C SER A 99 12.56 3.02 19.19
N VAL A 100 11.47 2.85 18.40
CA VAL A 100 10.27 3.70 18.48
C VAL A 100 9.10 2.96 19.11
N ASP A 101 8.32 3.66 19.94
CA ASP A 101 7.14 3.10 20.60
C ASP A 101 5.89 3.17 19.73
N ARG A 102 5.79 4.22 18.91
CA ARG A 102 4.59 4.51 18.12
C ARG A 102 4.85 4.25 16.63
N VAL A 103 4.07 3.36 16.04
CA VAL A 103 4.13 3.07 14.61
C VAL A 103 2.81 3.40 13.94
N SER A 104 2.90 4.09 12.83
CA SER A 104 1.80 4.35 11.90
C SER A 104 2.01 3.54 10.62
N VAL A 105 0.92 3.16 9.96
CA VAL A 105 0.97 2.42 8.70
C VAL A 105 0.27 3.23 7.61
N VAL A 106 0.87 3.32 6.46
CA VAL A 106 0.32 3.96 5.26
C VAL A 106 0.29 2.94 4.14
N GLY A 107 -0.87 2.69 3.57
CA GLY A 107 -1.01 1.80 2.41
C GLY A 107 -1.67 2.50 1.23
N LEU A 108 -1.30 2.08 0.02
CA LEU A 108 -1.86 2.56 -1.24
C LEU A 108 -2.55 1.41 -1.97
N ARG A 109 -3.74 1.64 -2.52
CA ARG A 109 -4.51 0.67 -3.32
C ARG A 109 -4.63 -0.68 -2.62
N LEU A 110 -4.14 -1.77 -3.24
CA LEU A 110 -4.12 -3.09 -2.62
C LEU A 110 -3.31 -3.10 -1.30
N GLY A 111 -2.20 -2.38 -1.22
CA GLY A 111 -1.43 -2.21 0.01
C GLY A 111 -2.23 -1.54 1.14
N ALA A 112 -3.21 -0.68 0.81
CA ALA A 112 -4.12 -0.09 1.81
C ALA A 112 -5.13 -1.11 2.34
N LEU A 113 -5.64 -2.00 1.48
CA LEU A 113 -6.51 -3.11 1.90
C LEU A 113 -5.78 -4.02 2.89
N PHE A 114 -4.55 -4.44 2.56
CA PHE A 114 -3.72 -5.25 3.45
C PHE A 114 -3.37 -4.52 4.74
N ALA A 115 -2.97 -3.25 4.67
CA ALA A 115 -2.66 -2.44 5.84
C ALA A 115 -3.84 -2.35 6.81
N ALA A 116 -5.05 -2.14 6.31
CA ALA A 116 -6.26 -2.08 7.14
C ALA A 116 -6.55 -3.42 7.82
N HIS A 117 -6.41 -4.54 7.11
CA HIS A 117 -6.61 -5.87 7.68
C HIS A 117 -5.52 -6.24 8.71
N ALA A 118 -4.25 -6.00 8.43
CA ALA A 118 -3.16 -6.22 9.38
C ALA A 118 -3.36 -5.36 10.64
N CYS A 119 -3.64 -4.07 10.49
CA CYS A 119 -3.87 -3.16 11.61
C CYS A 119 -5.12 -3.55 12.43
N SER A 120 -6.16 -4.13 11.84
CA SER A 120 -7.36 -4.56 12.58
C SER A 120 -7.09 -5.68 13.57
N ARG A 121 -6.04 -6.48 13.35
CA ARG A 121 -5.60 -7.58 14.20
C ARG A 121 -4.66 -7.13 15.34
N ARG A 122 -4.29 -5.82 15.36
CA ARG A 122 -3.28 -5.25 16.26
C ARG A 122 -3.89 -4.16 17.14
N THR A 123 -3.33 -3.98 18.32
CA THR A 123 -3.73 -2.92 19.27
C THR A 123 -2.65 -1.87 19.49
N ASP A 124 -1.52 -2.03 18.81
CA ASP A 124 -0.30 -1.26 19.01
C ASP A 124 0.02 -0.29 17.86
N ILE A 125 -0.90 -0.16 16.87
CA ILE A 125 -0.77 0.79 15.77
C ILE A 125 -1.37 2.14 16.18
N ALA A 126 -0.57 3.20 16.08
CA ALA A 126 -1.00 4.54 16.46
C ALA A 126 -1.95 5.18 15.45
N ARG A 127 -1.69 4.98 14.17
CA ARG A 127 -2.45 5.57 13.06
C ARG A 127 -2.42 4.69 11.81
N LEU A 128 -3.50 4.73 11.05
CA LEU A 128 -3.59 4.11 9.74
C LEU A 128 -3.99 5.15 8.69
N VAL A 129 -3.30 5.16 7.56
CA VAL A 129 -3.68 5.91 6.38
C VAL A 129 -3.99 4.92 5.27
N VAL A 130 -5.20 4.99 4.73
CA VAL A 130 -5.59 4.30 3.50
C VAL A 130 -5.66 5.31 2.37
N TRP A 131 -4.79 5.14 1.40
CA TRP A 131 -4.63 6.03 0.25
C TRP A 131 -5.18 5.36 -1.01
N ASP A 132 -6.18 5.98 -1.67
CA ASP A 132 -6.89 5.42 -2.82
C ASP A 132 -7.20 3.92 -2.65
N PRO A 133 -7.78 3.48 -1.51
CA PRO A 133 -7.89 2.07 -1.21
C PRO A 133 -8.85 1.36 -2.15
N VAL A 134 -8.51 0.12 -2.52
CA VAL A 134 -9.49 -0.80 -3.11
C VAL A 134 -10.42 -1.33 -2.01
N LEU A 135 -11.71 -1.49 -2.30
CA LEU A 135 -12.70 -1.89 -1.28
C LEU A 135 -12.59 -3.37 -0.90
N SER A 136 -12.21 -4.22 -1.85
CA SER A 136 -12.04 -5.65 -1.62
C SER A 136 -11.12 -6.28 -2.65
N GLY A 137 -10.57 -7.46 -2.33
CA GLY A 137 -9.77 -8.22 -3.28
C GLY A 137 -10.57 -8.67 -4.51
N GLU A 138 -11.87 -8.96 -4.34
CA GLU A 138 -12.76 -9.30 -5.47
C GLU A 138 -12.93 -8.14 -6.44
N LEU A 139 -13.15 -6.92 -5.92
CA LEU A 139 -13.25 -5.71 -6.76
C LEU A 139 -11.92 -5.38 -7.42
N TYR A 140 -10.79 -5.58 -6.74
CA TYR A 140 -9.48 -5.38 -7.32
C TYR A 140 -9.21 -6.32 -8.49
N GLU A 141 -9.52 -7.62 -8.33
CA GLU A 141 -9.42 -8.60 -9.42
C GLU A 141 -10.30 -8.19 -10.62
N LYS A 142 -11.51 -7.72 -10.34
CA LYS A 142 -12.43 -7.26 -11.39
C LYS A 142 -11.88 -6.04 -12.13
N GLU A 143 -11.32 -5.06 -11.43
CA GLU A 143 -10.66 -3.89 -12.02
C GLU A 143 -9.54 -4.32 -12.98
N LEU A 144 -8.66 -5.26 -12.56
CA LEU A 144 -7.58 -5.77 -13.40
C LEU A 144 -8.09 -6.51 -14.63
N LEU A 145 -9.15 -7.32 -14.51
CA LEU A 145 -9.74 -8.05 -15.64
C LEU A 145 -10.40 -7.10 -16.65
N GLU A 146 -11.05 -6.04 -16.18
CA GLU A 146 -11.65 -5.01 -17.03
C GLU A 146 -10.56 -4.23 -17.79
N GLU A 147 -9.44 -3.92 -17.16
CA GLU A 147 -8.29 -3.26 -17.77
C GLU A 147 -7.69 -4.13 -18.88
N ILE A 148 -7.45 -5.42 -18.61
CA ILE A 148 -6.95 -6.37 -19.60
C ILE A 148 -7.90 -6.49 -20.82
N ALA A 149 -9.22 -6.48 -20.56
CA ALA A 149 -10.21 -6.60 -21.63
C ALA A 149 -10.30 -5.35 -22.52
N THR A 150 -9.92 -4.19 -22.01
CA THR A 150 -9.95 -2.91 -22.74
C THR A 150 -8.64 -2.61 -23.46
N ASP A 151 -7.55 -3.24 -23.05
CA ASP A 151 -6.21 -3.07 -23.63
C ASP A 151 -6.08 -3.93 -24.90
N ALA A 152 -6.73 -3.50 -25.98
CA ALA A 152 -6.58 -4.14 -27.29
C ALA A 152 -5.15 -3.86 -27.79
N PRO A 153 -4.36 -4.90 -28.15
CA PRO A 153 -2.99 -4.71 -28.61
C PRO A 153 -2.96 -3.79 -29.84
N SER A 154 -2.18 -2.72 -29.76
CA SER A 154 -1.87 -1.92 -30.94
C SER A 154 -1.05 -2.76 -31.92
N GLU A 155 -1.15 -2.51 -33.24
CA GLU A 155 -0.45 -3.29 -34.30
C GLU A 155 1.09 -3.34 -34.12
N TYR A 156 1.66 -2.59 -33.17
CA TYR A 156 3.10 -2.46 -32.93
C TYR A 156 3.57 -2.95 -31.54
N GLU A 157 2.66 -3.32 -30.66
CA GLU A 157 3.03 -3.86 -29.36
C GLU A 157 3.24 -5.36 -29.46
N VAL A 158 4.44 -5.79 -29.12
CA VAL A 158 4.68 -7.18 -28.70
C VAL A 158 3.77 -7.40 -27.50
N SER A 159 2.69 -8.16 -27.68
CA SER A 159 1.74 -8.45 -26.63
C SER A 159 2.54 -9.03 -25.45
N HIS A 160 2.64 -8.29 -24.36
CA HIS A 160 3.20 -8.81 -23.11
C HIS A 160 2.20 -9.73 -22.41
N GLY A 161 1.30 -10.33 -23.20
CA GLY A 161 0.42 -11.40 -22.77
C GLY A 161 -0.48 -11.01 -21.60
N ASN A 162 -1.24 -9.90 -21.73
CA ASN A 162 -2.32 -9.61 -20.79
C ASN A 162 -3.39 -10.69 -20.95
N GLU A 163 -3.33 -11.75 -20.17
CA GLU A 163 -4.21 -12.92 -20.33
C GLU A 163 -4.43 -13.66 -18.99
N MET A 164 -5.49 -14.45 -18.97
CA MET A 164 -5.68 -15.47 -17.97
C MET A 164 -5.11 -16.79 -18.47
N ALA A 165 -4.04 -17.28 -17.83
CA ALA A 165 -3.45 -18.57 -18.15
C ALA A 165 -4.39 -19.74 -17.78
N GLY A 166 -4.15 -20.92 -18.38
CA GLY A 166 -4.96 -22.11 -18.15
C GLY A 166 -4.94 -22.63 -16.70
N ASP A 167 -3.94 -22.28 -15.90
CA ASP A 167 -3.82 -22.56 -14.48
C ASP A 167 -4.51 -21.51 -13.58
N GLY A 168 -5.13 -20.51 -14.20
CA GLY A 168 -5.80 -19.40 -13.52
C GLY A 168 -4.88 -18.27 -13.08
N THR A 169 -3.60 -18.27 -13.47
CA THR A 169 -2.70 -17.15 -13.25
C THR A 169 -3.09 -15.99 -14.17
N LEU A 170 -3.19 -14.79 -13.62
CA LEU A 170 -3.46 -13.56 -14.34
C LEU A 170 -2.14 -12.89 -14.68
N HIS A 171 -1.87 -12.73 -15.99
CA HIS A 171 -0.72 -11.96 -16.50
C HIS A 171 -1.20 -10.60 -16.96
N PHE A 172 -0.56 -9.53 -16.51
CA PHE A 172 -0.89 -8.15 -16.89
C PHE A 172 0.32 -7.24 -16.76
N ASN A 173 0.58 -6.44 -17.78
CA ASN A 173 1.64 -5.43 -17.81
C ASN A 173 3.02 -5.95 -17.34
N GLY A 174 3.35 -7.22 -17.67
CA GLY A 174 4.59 -7.87 -17.26
C GLY A 174 4.61 -8.43 -15.84
N PHE A 175 3.50 -8.37 -15.12
CA PHE A 175 3.33 -8.94 -13.78
C PHE A 175 2.44 -10.18 -13.82
N SER A 176 2.65 -11.08 -12.87
CA SER A 176 1.84 -12.28 -12.71
C SER A 176 1.19 -12.32 -11.35
N MET A 177 -0.12 -12.57 -11.31
CA MET A 177 -0.87 -12.80 -10.08
C MET A 177 -1.38 -14.24 -10.12
N SER A 178 -0.82 -15.11 -9.28
CA SER A 178 -1.19 -16.52 -9.26
C SER A 178 -2.66 -16.74 -8.88
N ALA A 179 -3.24 -17.83 -9.35
CA ALA A 179 -4.60 -18.23 -8.95
C ALA A 179 -4.76 -18.34 -7.43
N ARG A 180 -3.72 -18.84 -6.74
CA ARG A 180 -3.68 -18.96 -5.29
C ARG A 180 -3.78 -17.60 -4.59
N PHE A 181 -2.97 -16.62 -5.03
CA PHE A 181 -3.03 -15.28 -4.45
C PHE A 181 -4.38 -14.61 -4.72
N ARG A 182 -4.86 -14.68 -5.97
CA ARG A 182 -6.16 -14.14 -6.37
C ARG A 182 -7.29 -14.68 -5.50
N GLU A 183 -7.36 -16.00 -5.32
CA GLU A 183 -8.39 -16.62 -4.49
C GLU A 183 -8.27 -16.20 -3.02
N SER A 184 -7.05 -16.09 -2.51
CA SER A 184 -6.81 -15.72 -1.10
C SER A 184 -7.18 -14.28 -0.76
N ILE A 185 -7.12 -13.34 -1.72
CA ILE A 185 -7.50 -11.94 -1.48
C ILE A 185 -9.00 -11.68 -1.53
N LYS A 186 -9.80 -12.58 -2.15
CA LYS A 186 -11.26 -12.39 -2.31
C LYS A 186 -11.98 -12.21 -0.98
N GLY A 187 -11.49 -12.87 0.08
CA GLY A 187 -12.04 -12.74 1.42
C GLY A 187 -11.74 -11.42 2.13
N LEU A 188 -10.84 -10.59 1.57
CA LEU A 188 -10.47 -9.31 2.16
C LEU A 188 -11.44 -8.21 1.69
N SER A 189 -12.03 -7.48 2.65
CA SER A 189 -12.95 -6.37 2.36
C SER A 189 -12.87 -5.29 3.43
N LEU A 190 -12.84 -4.03 3.01
CA LEU A 190 -12.92 -2.87 3.91
C LEU A 190 -14.36 -2.57 4.35
N MET A 191 -15.36 -3.10 3.66
CA MET A 191 -16.78 -2.78 3.93
C MET A 191 -17.30 -3.39 5.24
N GLY A 192 -16.75 -4.52 5.68
CA GLY A 192 -17.16 -5.19 6.93
C GLY A 192 -16.17 -5.05 8.08
N SER A 193 -15.04 -4.38 7.87
CA SER A 193 -13.92 -4.38 8.82
C SER A 193 -13.37 -2.98 9.02
N ILE A 194 -14.01 -2.21 9.92
CA ILE A 194 -13.37 -0.98 10.39
C ILE A 194 -12.24 -1.39 11.34
N PRO A 195 -10.99 -0.91 11.14
CA PRO A 195 -9.90 -1.16 12.09
C PRO A 195 -10.14 -0.46 13.43
N SER A 196 -11.10 -0.95 14.20
CA SER A 196 -11.59 -0.32 15.44
C SER A 196 -10.52 -0.24 16.55
N SER A 197 -9.49 -1.08 16.46
CA SER A 197 -8.34 -1.05 17.35
C SER A 197 -7.38 0.12 17.08
N VAL A 198 -7.42 0.71 15.88
CA VAL A 198 -6.57 1.83 15.50
C VAL A 198 -7.23 3.14 15.91
N PRO A 199 -6.63 3.95 16.80
CA PRO A 199 -7.30 5.14 17.34
C PRO A 199 -7.52 6.25 16.32
N LYS A 200 -6.75 6.33 15.26
CA LYS A 200 -6.82 7.39 14.23
C LYS A 200 -6.69 6.83 12.83
N LEU A 201 -7.68 7.11 12.00
CA LEU A 201 -7.78 6.66 10.61
C LEU A 201 -7.87 7.86 9.66
N LEU A 202 -7.03 7.89 8.62
CA LEU A 202 -7.17 8.78 7.49
C LEU A 202 -7.54 7.98 6.24
N HIS A 203 -8.65 8.30 5.63
CA HIS A 203 -9.03 7.89 4.29
C HIS A 203 -8.78 9.06 3.35
N VAL A 204 -7.71 9.01 2.59
CA VAL A 204 -7.33 10.05 1.62
C VAL A 204 -7.46 9.51 0.21
N VAL A 205 -8.06 10.32 -0.69
CA VAL A 205 -8.31 9.92 -2.06
C VAL A 205 -7.95 11.00 -3.06
N SER A 206 -7.44 10.57 -4.20
CA SER A 206 -7.09 11.42 -5.35
C SER A 206 -8.31 11.73 -6.21
N VAL A 207 -9.31 10.84 -6.23
CA VAL A 207 -10.55 10.93 -7.01
C VAL A 207 -11.73 10.47 -6.16
N GLU A 208 -12.89 11.12 -6.37
CA GLU A 208 -14.14 10.69 -5.75
C GLU A 208 -14.88 9.72 -6.66
N THR A 209 -15.25 8.55 -6.13
CA THR A 209 -16.02 7.51 -6.81
C THR A 209 -17.16 7.02 -5.92
N ASP A 210 -18.06 6.22 -6.49
CA ASP A 210 -19.11 5.56 -5.71
C ASP A 210 -18.51 4.63 -4.63
N GLN A 211 -17.42 3.94 -4.94
CA GLN A 211 -16.70 3.09 -3.99
C GLN A 211 -16.14 3.91 -2.81
N VAL A 212 -15.54 5.07 -3.09
CA VAL A 212 -15.06 6.01 -2.06
C VAL A 212 -16.21 6.46 -1.16
N SER A 213 -17.35 6.79 -1.74
CA SER A 213 -18.54 7.21 -1.01
C SER A 213 -19.10 6.10 -0.11
N GLN A 214 -19.11 4.85 -0.59
CA GLN A 214 -19.50 3.67 0.19
C GLN A 214 -18.58 3.45 1.40
N LEU A 215 -17.25 3.47 1.20
CA LEU A 215 -16.30 3.30 2.29
C LEU A 215 -16.41 4.43 3.32
N ARG A 216 -16.53 5.67 2.85
CA ARG A 216 -16.75 6.85 3.71
C ARG A 216 -18.01 6.68 4.57
N ALA A 217 -19.11 6.20 4.01
CA ALA A 217 -20.33 5.95 4.75
C ALA A 217 -20.16 4.83 5.78
N ALA A 218 -19.48 3.75 5.43
CA ALA A 218 -19.22 2.62 6.31
C ALA A 218 -18.32 2.99 7.51
N TRP A 219 -17.29 3.81 7.29
CA TRP A 219 -16.28 4.12 8.30
C TRP A 219 -16.57 5.38 9.13
N ARG A 220 -17.54 6.21 8.75
CA ARG A 220 -17.87 7.48 9.43
C ARG A 220 -18.18 7.37 10.92
N ALA A 221 -18.61 6.19 11.38
CA ALA A 221 -18.94 5.93 12.79
C ALA A 221 -17.70 5.77 13.67
N HIS A 222 -16.51 5.55 13.09
CA HIS A 222 -15.29 5.41 13.84
C HIS A 222 -14.85 6.78 14.39
N PRO A 223 -14.62 6.95 15.71
CA PRO A 223 -14.38 8.28 16.32
C PRO A 223 -13.10 8.97 15.82
N GLY A 224 -12.09 8.18 15.46
CA GLY A 224 -10.82 8.68 14.91
C GLY A 224 -10.78 8.81 13.40
N TYR A 225 -11.87 8.50 12.70
CA TYR A 225 -11.91 8.55 11.24
C TYR A 225 -11.88 9.99 10.72
N ARG A 226 -11.07 10.20 9.68
CA ARG A 226 -11.04 11.43 8.89
C ARG A 226 -11.03 11.07 7.41
N TYR A 227 -11.80 11.81 6.64
CA TYR A 227 -11.82 11.73 5.19
C TYR A 227 -11.18 12.98 4.62
N GLN A 228 -10.38 12.81 3.57
CA GLN A 228 -9.77 13.92 2.83
C GLN A 228 -9.74 13.63 1.35
N TYR A 229 -10.39 14.49 0.57
CA TYR A 229 -10.22 14.53 -0.88
C TYR A 229 -9.05 15.47 -1.21
N ALA A 230 -8.11 14.97 -1.98
CA ALA A 230 -6.91 15.70 -2.40
C ALA A 230 -6.66 15.41 -3.89
N PRO A 231 -7.31 16.17 -4.82
CA PRO A 231 -7.27 15.88 -6.24
C PRO A 231 -5.84 15.83 -6.76
N ALA A 232 -5.51 14.72 -7.40
CA ALA A 232 -4.18 14.44 -7.92
C ALA A 232 -4.26 13.40 -9.05
N PRO A 233 -3.20 13.26 -9.88
CA PRO A 233 -3.08 12.14 -10.80
C PRO A 233 -3.18 10.81 -10.05
N HIS A 234 -3.95 9.87 -10.58
CA HIS A 234 -4.32 8.61 -9.91
C HIS A 234 -4.34 7.39 -10.85
N ASP A 235 -3.86 7.54 -12.07
CA ASP A 235 -3.82 6.48 -13.08
C ASP A 235 -2.66 5.51 -12.77
N TRP A 236 -2.82 4.76 -11.67
CA TRP A 236 -1.77 3.90 -11.12
C TRP A 236 -1.41 2.73 -12.04
N ASN A 237 -2.34 2.24 -12.86
CA ASN A 237 -2.13 1.13 -13.79
C ASN A 237 -1.75 1.56 -15.21
N GLU A 238 -1.89 2.85 -15.55
CA GLU A 238 -1.60 3.34 -16.88
C GLU A 238 -0.12 3.12 -17.24
N VAL A 239 0.12 2.50 -18.40
CA VAL A 239 1.45 2.39 -18.98
C VAL A 239 1.65 3.60 -19.89
N ASP A 240 2.50 4.53 -19.47
CA ASP A 240 2.84 5.71 -20.24
C ASP A 240 4.10 5.43 -21.09
N ASP A 241 3.98 5.48 -22.40
CA ASP A 241 5.05 5.27 -23.37
C ASP A 241 6.22 6.23 -23.18
N PHE A 242 5.99 7.39 -22.55
CA PHE A 242 7.00 8.42 -22.32
C PHE A 242 7.57 8.42 -20.90
N GLY A 243 7.23 7.44 -20.07
CA GLY A 243 7.72 7.33 -18.70
C GLY A 243 7.26 8.47 -17.79
N GLY A 244 6.03 8.94 -17.97
CA GLY A 244 5.40 9.99 -17.18
C GLY A 244 5.50 9.71 -15.68
N ILE A 245 5.86 10.73 -14.91
CA ILE A 245 6.03 10.61 -13.46
C ILE A 245 4.69 10.86 -12.79
N LEU A 246 4.11 9.82 -12.21
CA LEU A 246 2.96 9.98 -11.33
C LEU A 246 3.43 10.45 -9.95
N LEU A 247 3.22 11.73 -9.65
CA LEU A 247 3.58 12.31 -8.36
C LEU A 247 2.42 13.12 -7.77
N PRO A 248 1.54 12.49 -7.00
CA PRO A 248 0.34 13.09 -6.42
C PRO A 248 0.68 13.97 -5.22
N GLN A 249 1.27 15.14 -5.46
CA GLN A 249 1.77 16.07 -4.45
C GLN A 249 0.70 16.47 -3.42
N ALA A 250 -0.55 16.69 -3.87
CA ALA A 250 -1.62 17.08 -2.98
C ALA A 250 -1.92 16.01 -1.92
N VAL A 251 -1.95 14.74 -2.34
CA VAL A 251 -2.18 13.61 -1.42
C VAL A 251 -0.98 13.41 -0.49
N ILE A 252 0.23 13.43 -1.03
CA ILE A 252 1.45 13.30 -0.22
C ILE A 252 1.48 14.36 0.87
N GLN A 253 1.20 15.62 0.53
CA GLN A 253 1.16 16.70 1.50
C GLN A 253 0.02 16.56 2.50
N ALA A 254 -1.15 16.07 2.07
CA ALA A 254 -2.28 15.77 2.96
C ALA A 254 -1.91 14.73 4.02
N ILE A 255 -1.24 13.64 3.61
CA ILE A 255 -0.76 12.59 4.53
C ILE A 255 0.23 13.16 5.53
N VAL A 256 1.25 13.90 5.07
CA VAL A 256 2.26 14.51 5.94
C VAL A 256 1.62 15.46 6.95
N ASN A 257 0.76 16.36 6.50
CA ASN A 257 0.07 17.33 7.36
C ASN A 257 -0.80 16.64 8.41
N TRP A 258 -1.53 15.59 8.01
CA TRP A 258 -2.38 14.86 8.92
C TRP A 258 -1.58 14.12 10.00
N LEU A 259 -0.48 13.47 9.63
CA LEU A 259 0.42 12.80 10.58
C LEU A 259 1.03 13.81 11.58
N GLU A 260 1.37 15.04 11.12
CA GLU A 260 1.88 16.10 12.00
C GLU A 260 0.82 16.70 12.92
N ALA A 261 -0.38 16.98 12.42
CA ALA A 261 -1.46 17.64 13.16
C ALA A 261 -1.95 16.83 14.37
N GLN A 262 -1.79 15.51 14.32
CA GLN A 262 -2.22 14.61 15.39
C GLN A 262 -1.33 14.62 16.65
N GLN A 263 -0.33 15.48 16.67
CA GLN A 263 0.65 15.56 17.77
C GLN A 263 0.45 16.76 18.70
N ARG A 264 -0.45 17.68 18.35
CA ARG A 264 -0.78 18.76 19.29
C ARG A 264 -1.64 18.18 20.40
N PRO A 265 -1.21 18.33 21.67
CA PRO A 265 -1.97 17.87 22.83
C PRO A 265 -3.35 18.48 22.90
#